data_3d529cfa22badcdf9a279d042c496857
#
_entry.id   3d529cfa22badcdf9a279d042c496857
#
_cell.length_a   1.000
_cell.length_b   1.000
_cell.length_c   1.000
_cell.angle_alpha   90.00
_cell.angle_beta   90.00
_cell.angle_gamma   90.00
#
_symmetry.space_group_name_H-M   'P 1'
#
loop_
_entity.id
_entity.type
_entity.pdbx_description
1 polymer ?
#
loop_
_entity_poly.entity_id
_entity_poly.type
_entity_poly.pdbx_seq_one_letter_code
_entity_poly.pdbx_strand_id
1 'polypeptide(L)'
;MNPKKTPPLKKTLVADWPALTRTFIRPENEAARSTLIKYMEQILFGLHDFLKTHVGFTEAVSLKDLADRFTDSLISQNPEKKLADVITDLIEDIAPHAVNVASPYFIGQMTSAIPFFMVHLKTIVTALNQNVVKIETSKVVSVVEKQVLAKIHRLIYRESDSFYNEHIKSTNTTLGCFTENGTLSNLAALWVARNTRFSAKNGFDGVEKEGLQAAYRAYGIERSVVLVSKRGHYSLNKSGGLLGIGNRNIVAVDVDEKNRIDLTALEKTIHTLKKSPKKTAILALVGIAGTTETGSVDPLLNLGDICAENRIHFHVDAAWGGPTLMSEKYRHLLDGIDLADSVTIDGHKQFYMPMSCGMVYFKDPVIMDSVTYHSNYVNRPTSVDLGIRSPSGSREANSLILDSALKIMGSRGYGLLIDHGIETARKFAEEIEKRPDF
;
A
#
# COMPACT_ATOMS: atom_id res chain seq x y z
N MET A 1 48.67 -47.23 8.76
CA MET A 1 48.56 -45.77 8.58
C MET A 1 47.70 -45.51 7.32
N ASN A 2 46.46 -45.12 7.48
CA ASN A 2 45.58 -44.77 6.35
C ASN A 2 45.98 -43.37 5.84
N PRO A 3 46.13 -43.18 4.51
CA PRO A 3 46.43 -41.84 3.99
C PRO A 3 45.22 -40.93 4.20
N LYS A 4 45.44 -39.82 4.88
CA LYS A 4 44.45 -38.76 5.03
C LYS A 4 44.05 -38.26 3.64
N LYS A 5 42.79 -38.49 3.25
CA LYS A 5 42.19 -37.91 2.05
C LYS A 5 42.25 -36.37 2.22
N THR A 6 43.01 -35.71 1.39
CA THR A 6 43.03 -34.28 1.24
C THR A 6 41.62 -33.84 0.85
N PRO A 7 40.99 -32.86 1.55
CA PRO A 7 39.67 -32.37 1.16
C PRO A 7 39.76 -31.76 -0.23
N PRO A 8 38.74 -31.95 -1.09
CA PRO A 8 38.75 -31.41 -2.44
C PRO A 8 38.88 -29.89 -2.36
N LEU A 9 39.83 -29.36 -3.13
CA LEU A 9 40.01 -27.91 -3.28
C LEU A 9 38.65 -27.29 -3.68
N LYS A 10 38.09 -26.43 -2.79
CA LYS A 10 36.93 -25.63 -3.13
C LYS A 10 37.26 -24.82 -4.40
N LYS A 11 36.57 -25.10 -5.50
CA LYS A 11 36.70 -24.30 -6.72
C LYS A 11 36.35 -22.84 -6.37
N THR A 12 37.30 -21.97 -6.46
CA THR A 12 37.09 -20.51 -6.27
C THR A 12 36.13 -20.03 -7.35
N LEU A 13 35.04 -19.39 -6.94
CA LEU A 13 34.12 -18.73 -7.83
C LEU A 13 34.80 -17.42 -8.32
N VAL A 14 34.76 -17.16 -9.62
CA VAL A 14 35.38 -15.98 -10.21
C VAL A 14 34.31 -15.15 -10.91
N ALA A 15 34.33 -13.83 -10.65
CA ALA A 15 33.50 -12.88 -11.37
C ALA A 15 34.20 -12.52 -12.69
N ASP A 16 33.85 -13.24 -13.76
CA ASP A 16 34.23 -12.87 -15.11
C ASP A 16 32.99 -12.57 -15.99
N TRP A 17 33.19 -11.91 -17.10
CA TRP A 17 32.09 -11.53 -18.00
C TRP A 17 31.31 -12.74 -18.53
N PRO A 18 31.92 -13.85 -18.95
CA PRO A 18 31.22 -15.06 -19.34
C PRO A 18 30.39 -15.69 -18.22
N ALA A 19 30.84 -15.64 -16.96
CA ALA A 19 30.07 -16.13 -15.83
C ALA A 19 28.86 -15.24 -15.55
N LEU A 20 29.07 -13.93 -15.50
CA LEU A 20 28.00 -12.93 -15.26
C LEU A 20 26.91 -13.00 -16.34
N THR A 21 27.27 -13.08 -17.62
CA THR A 21 26.27 -13.14 -18.70
C THR A 21 25.39 -14.39 -18.64
N ARG A 22 25.83 -15.47 -18.01
CA ARG A 22 25.04 -16.70 -17.80
C ARG A 22 23.99 -16.55 -16.70
N THR A 23 24.09 -15.54 -15.85
CA THR A 23 23.09 -15.30 -14.78
C THR A 23 21.82 -14.63 -15.29
N PHE A 24 21.83 -14.03 -16.47
CA PHE A 24 20.65 -13.40 -17.05
C PHE A 24 19.76 -14.41 -17.77
N ILE A 25 18.44 -14.21 -17.70
CA ILE A 25 17.48 -15.05 -18.39
C ILE A 25 17.73 -15.00 -19.89
N ARG A 26 17.97 -16.18 -20.50
CA ARG A 26 18.17 -16.36 -21.93
C ARG A 26 17.14 -17.34 -22.47
N PRO A 27 16.10 -16.85 -23.17
CA PRO A 27 14.98 -17.69 -23.62
C PRO A 27 15.37 -18.78 -24.61
N GLU A 28 16.45 -18.58 -25.36
CA GLU A 28 17.00 -19.50 -26.35
C GLU A 28 17.79 -20.68 -25.75
N ASN A 29 18.02 -20.69 -24.43
CA ASN A 29 18.84 -21.71 -23.78
C ASN A 29 17.97 -22.68 -22.94
N GLU A 30 17.72 -23.90 -23.46
CA GLU A 30 16.97 -24.94 -22.76
C GLU A 30 17.60 -25.39 -21.45
N ALA A 31 18.92 -25.40 -21.33
CA ALA A 31 19.61 -25.71 -20.08
C ALA A 31 19.31 -24.68 -19.00
N ALA A 32 19.19 -23.40 -19.37
CA ALA A 32 18.76 -22.35 -18.43
C ALA A 32 17.34 -22.55 -17.94
N ARG A 33 16.43 -23.02 -18.80
CA ARG A 33 15.05 -23.37 -18.44
C ARG A 33 14.99 -24.49 -17.41
N SER A 34 15.71 -25.59 -17.65
CA SER A 34 15.76 -26.74 -16.73
C SER A 34 16.35 -26.36 -15.37
N THR A 35 17.37 -25.50 -15.36
CA THR A 35 17.99 -24.98 -14.15
C THR A 35 17.00 -24.11 -13.36
N LEU A 36 16.23 -23.24 -14.02
CA LEU A 36 15.21 -22.40 -13.38
C LEU A 36 14.14 -23.26 -12.69
N ILE A 37 13.64 -24.30 -13.38
CA ILE A 37 12.64 -25.21 -12.82
C ILE A 37 13.18 -25.88 -11.55
N LYS A 38 14.40 -26.41 -11.61
CA LYS A 38 15.05 -27.07 -10.46
C LYS A 38 15.15 -26.17 -9.24
N TYR A 39 15.54 -24.92 -9.41
CA TYR A 39 15.63 -23.96 -8.30
C TYR A 39 14.24 -23.56 -7.78
N MET A 40 13.25 -23.43 -8.66
CA MET A 40 11.86 -23.18 -8.23
C MET A 40 11.32 -24.34 -7.40
N GLU A 41 11.59 -25.59 -7.77
CA GLU A 41 11.22 -26.76 -6.98
C GLU A 41 11.90 -26.73 -5.61
N GLN A 42 13.21 -26.47 -5.54
CA GLN A 42 13.95 -26.39 -4.28
C GLN A 42 13.35 -25.33 -3.35
N ILE A 43 13.01 -24.14 -3.88
CA ILE A 43 12.39 -23.05 -3.12
C ILE A 43 11.02 -23.47 -2.60
N LEU A 44 10.16 -24.03 -3.45
CA LEU A 44 8.80 -24.41 -3.08
C LEU A 44 8.77 -25.50 -2.02
N PHE A 45 9.62 -26.52 -2.11
CA PHE A 45 9.72 -27.58 -1.09
C PHE A 45 10.24 -27.03 0.24
N GLY A 46 11.29 -26.21 0.24
CA GLY A 46 11.83 -25.62 1.46
C GLY A 46 10.83 -24.68 2.16
N LEU A 47 10.12 -23.85 1.38
CA LEU A 47 9.07 -22.98 1.93
C LEU A 47 7.87 -23.77 2.46
N HIS A 48 7.51 -24.89 1.82
CA HIS A 48 6.43 -25.75 2.30
C HIS A 48 6.70 -26.26 3.72
N ASP A 49 7.90 -26.73 4.00
CA ASP A 49 8.28 -27.20 5.32
C ASP A 49 8.28 -26.08 6.36
N PHE A 50 8.79 -24.90 6.00
CA PHE A 50 8.70 -23.71 6.85
C PHE A 50 7.25 -23.35 7.19
N LEU A 51 6.38 -23.25 6.18
CA LEU A 51 4.97 -22.87 6.37
C LEU A 51 4.17 -23.89 7.20
N LYS A 52 4.56 -25.17 7.14
CA LYS A 52 3.87 -26.25 7.85
C LYS A 52 4.17 -26.28 9.35
N THR A 53 5.40 -26.01 9.74
CA THR A 53 5.89 -26.33 11.09
C THR A 53 6.24 -25.12 11.93
N HIS A 54 6.52 -23.98 11.31
CA HIS A 54 7.09 -22.83 11.98
C HIS A 54 6.02 -21.81 12.41
N VAL A 55 6.10 -21.30 13.63
CA VAL A 55 5.28 -20.18 14.14
C VAL A 55 6.09 -18.88 14.20
N GLY A 56 7.33 -18.94 14.61
CA GLY A 56 8.38 -17.93 14.38
C GLY A 56 8.39 -16.71 15.26
N PHE A 57 7.53 -16.58 16.26
CA PHE A 57 7.54 -15.37 17.10
C PHE A 57 8.21 -15.55 18.47
N THR A 58 8.18 -16.75 19.04
CA THR A 58 8.65 -17.04 20.41
C THR A 58 9.83 -18.02 20.42
N GLU A 59 10.87 -17.73 19.65
CA GLU A 59 11.99 -18.63 19.57
C GLU A 59 12.99 -18.41 20.71
N ALA A 60 13.74 -19.49 21.02
CA ALA A 60 14.79 -19.46 22.01
C ALA A 60 15.98 -18.56 21.63
N VAL A 61 16.01 -18.07 20.40
CA VAL A 61 17.09 -17.21 19.88
C VAL A 61 16.70 -15.74 20.07
N SER A 62 17.53 -15.00 20.79
CA SER A 62 17.29 -13.58 21.01
C SER A 62 17.57 -12.74 19.75
N LEU A 63 16.92 -11.57 19.61
CA LEU A 63 17.23 -10.61 18.54
C LEU A 63 18.69 -10.18 18.57
N LYS A 64 19.33 -10.15 19.75
CA LYS A 64 20.74 -9.84 19.87
C LYS A 64 21.61 -10.91 19.24
N ASP A 65 21.32 -12.19 19.53
CA ASP A 65 22.07 -13.31 18.95
C ASP A 65 21.89 -13.38 17.43
N LEU A 66 20.70 -13.03 16.93
CA LEU A 66 20.46 -12.91 15.49
C LEU A 66 21.25 -11.74 14.89
N ALA A 67 21.24 -10.57 15.53
CA ALA A 67 21.98 -9.41 15.06
C ALA A 67 23.49 -9.69 15.01
N ASP A 68 24.04 -10.43 15.99
CA ASP A 68 25.45 -10.80 16.01
C ASP A 68 25.87 -11.74 14.86
N ARG A 69 24.91 -12.46 14.25
CA ARG A 69 25.17 -13.31 13.06
C ARG A 69 25.25 -12.53 11.76
N PHE A 70 24.62 -11.34 11.66
CA PHE A 70 24.48 -10.55 10.45
C PHE A 70 25.24 -9.23 10.55
N THR A 71 26.56 -9.32 10.81
CA THR A 71 27.43 -8.16 11.01
C THR A 71 28.34 -7.86 9.83
N ASP A 72 28.37 -8.73 8.81
CA ASP A 72 29.22 -8.53 7.64
C ASP A 72 28.75 -7.31 6.82
N SER A 73 29.67 -6.39 6.59
CA SER A 73 29.46 -5.15 5.84
C SER A 73 30.34 -5.06 4.59
N LEU A 74 31.06 -6.12 4.25
CA LEU A 74 31.97 -6.15 3.12
C LEU A 74 31.30 -6.82 1.91
N ILE A 75 31.53 -6.27 0.74
CA ILE A 75 31.17 -6.91 -0.53
C ILE A 75 32.44 -7.53 -1.10
N SER A 76 32.44 -8.86 -1.17
CA SER A 76 33.56 -9.60 -1.73
C SER A 76 33.74 -9.30 -3.20
N GLN A 77 35.00 -9.20 -3.65
CA GLN A 77 35.31 -8.98 -5.07
C GLN A 77 34.88 -10.14 -5.98
N ASN A 78 34.89 -11.35 -5.46
CA ASN A 78 34.46 -12.54 -6.18
C ASN A 78 33.21 -13.14 -5.56
N PRO A 79 32.40 -13.89 -6.35
CA PRO A 79 31.23 -14.58 -5.83
C PRO A 79 31.61 -15.53 -4.69
N GLU A 80 30.89 -15.45 -3.56
CA GLU A 80 31.13 -16.27 -2.39
C GLU A 80 30.43 -17.63 -2.45
N LYS A 81 29.21 -17.64 -3.01
CA LYS A 81 28.33 -18.80 -3.03
C LYS A 81 27.68 -19.00 -4.39
N LYS A 82 27.31 -20.22 -4.71
CA LYS A 82 26.45 -20.54 -5.84
C LYS A 82 25.00 -20.30 -5.47
N LEU A 83 24.13 -20.12 -6.47
CA LEU A 83 22.69 -19.90 -6.25
C LEU A 83 22.05 -21.01 -5.40
N ALA A 84 22.40 -22.30 -5.63
CA ALA A 84 21.89 -23.41 -4.83
C ALA A 84 22.23 -23.27 -3.33
N ASP A 85 23.48 -22.88 -3.03
CA ASP A 85 23.93 -22.69 -1.65
C ASP A 85 23.21 -21.51 -1.00
N VAL A 86 23.01 -20.41 -1.75
CA VAL A 86 22.25 -19.24 -1.25
C VAL A 86 20.79 -19.62 -0.98
N ILE A 87 20.14 -20.40 -1.85
CA ILE A 87 18.76 -20.87 -1.61
C ILE A 87 18.71 -21.73 -0.35
N THR A 88 19.67 -22.62 -0.15
CA THR A 88 19.76 -23.45 1.06
C THR A 88 19.92 -22.57 2.31
N ASP A 89 20.84 -21.59 2.30
CA ASP A 89 21.02 -20.67 3.43
C ASP A 89 19.72 -19.91 3.76
N LEU A 90 19.01 -19.43 2.75
CA LEU A 90 17.75 -18.72 2.96
C LEU A 90 16.68 -19.60 3.60
N ILE A 91 16.62 -20.88 3.22
CA ILE A 91 15.63 -21.84 3.73
C ILE A 91 16.02 -22.37 5.11
N GLU A 92 17.30 -22.68 5.33
CA GLU A 92 17.77 -23.36 6.54
C GLU A 92 18.25 -22.40 7.63
N ASP A 93 18.81 -21.23 7.25
CA ASP A 93 19.41 -20.28 8.20
C ASP A 93 18.58 -19.01 8.42
N ILE A 94 17.77 -18.58 7.42
CA ILE A 94 16.99 -17.33 7.52
C ILE A 94 15.52 -17.61 7.82
N ALA A 95 14.86 -18.45 7.00
CA ALA A 95 13.44 -18.70 7.13
C ALA A 95 13.02 -19.21 8.52
N PRO A 96 13.77 -20.07 9.23
CA PRO A 96 13.41 -20.51 10.57
C PRO A 96 13.33 -19.39 11.60
N HIS A 97 13.98 -18.25 11.35
CA HIS A 97 13.95 -17.07 12.21
C HIS A 97 12.99 -15.98 11.72
N ALA A 98 12.29 -16.18 10.61
CA ALA A 98 11.25 -15.30 10.12
C ALA A 98 9.89 -15.63 10.77
N VAL A 99 8.97 -14.65 10.79
CA VAL A 99 7.61 -14.88 11.29
C VAL A 99 6.76 -15.53 10.21
N ASN A 100 6.16 -16.69 10.53
CA ASN A 100 5.20 -17.34 9.65
C ASN A 100 3.82 -16.71 9.79
N VAL A 101 3.53 -15.68 9.02
CA VAL A 101 2.23 -14.99 9.00
C VAL A 101 1.09 -15.87 8.45
N ALA A 102 1.40 -17.03 7.86
CA ALA A 102 0.41 -18.00 7.40
C ALA A 102 0.00 -19.01 8.48
N SER A 103 0.67 -19.01 9.64
CA SER A 103 0.33 -19.87 10.75
C SER A 103 -1.09 -19.56 11.27
N PRO A 104 -1.92 -20.59 11.58
CA PRO A 104 -3.22 -20.39 12.21
C PRO A 104 -3.13 -19.79 13.62
N TYR A 105 -1.95 -19.78 14.22
CA TYR A 105 -1.69 -19.18 15.54
C TYR A 105 -1.18 -17.74 15.45
N PHE A 106 -0.99 -17.21 14.23
CA PHE A 106 -0.54 -15.84 14.05
C PHE A 106 -1.73 -14.87 14.07
N ILE A 107 -1.76 -14.00 15.08
CA ILE A 107 -2.78 -12.94 15.25
C ILE A 107 -2.15 -11.54 15.43
N GLY A 108 -0.87 -11.41 15.15
CA GLY A 108 -0.07 -10.25 15.56
C GLY A 108 -0.07 -9.06 14.62
N GLN A 109 -0.61 -9.16 13.39
CA GLN A 109 -0.57 -8.07 12.41
C GLN A 109 -1.71 -8.17 11.38
N MET A 110 -1.92 -7.07 10.63
CA MET A 110 -2.97 -6.97 9.58
C MET A 110 -2.61 -7.69 8.27
N THR A 111 -1.42 -8.25 8.13
CA THR A 111 -1.07 -9.16 7.04
C THR A 111 -1.48 -10.59 7.38
N SER A 112 -1.73 -11.39 6.36
CA SER A 112 -2.18 -12.78 6.51
C SER A 112 -1.48 -13.68 5.49
N ALA A 113 -1.79 -14.97 5.56
CA ALA A 113 -1.45 -15.90 4.48
C ALA A 113 -1.95 -15.35 3.14
N ILE A 114 -1.11 -15.44 2.13
CA ILE A 114 -1.51 -15.11 0.77
C ILE A 114 -1.99 -16.38 0.04
N PRO A 115 -2.99 -16.30 -0.85
CA PRO A 115 -3.38 -17.40 -1.71
C PRO A 115 -2.18 -17.92 -2.51
N PHE A 116 -2.02 -19.26 -2.65
CA PHE A 116 -0.84 -19.86 -3.28
C PHE A 116 -0.59 -19.34 -4.70
N PHE A 117 -1.64 -19.05 -5.47
CA PHE A 117 -1.50 -18.53 -6.83
C PHE A 117 -0.84 -17.15 -6.89
N MET A 118 -0.85 -16.38 -5.79
CA MET A 118 -0.17 -15.07 -5.72
C MET A 118 1.35 -15.21 -5.92
N VAL A 119 1.94 -16.31 -5.44
CA VAL A 119 3.37 -16.60 -5.64
C VAL A 119 3.67 -16.75 -7.13
N HIS A 120 2.84 -17.51 -7.86
CA HIS A 120 2.99 -17.69 -9.30
C HIS A 120 2.80 -16.39 -10.07
N LEU A 121 1.79 -15.59 -9.70
CA LEU A 121 1.55 -14.28 -10.31
C LEU A 121 2.72 -13.33 -10.06
N LYS A 122 3.29 -13.32 -8.87
CA LYS A 122 4.47 -12.50 -8.53
C LYS A 122 5.68 -12.93 -9.36
N THR A 123 5.87 -14.22 -9.59
CA THR A 123 6.94 -14.74 -10.47
C THR A 123 6.79 -14.21 -11.89
N ILE A 124 5.56 -14.17 -12.44
CA ILE A 124 5.30 -13.61 -13.77
C ILE A 124 5.64 -12.12 -13.80
N VAL A 125 5.18 -11.35 -12.81
CA VAL A 125 5.45 -9.90 -12.75
C VAL A 125 6.95 -9.63 -12.64
N THR A 126 7.66 -10.39 -11.83
CA THR A 126 9.12 -10.30 -11.69
C THR A 126 9.85 -10.64 -13.00
N ALA A 127 9.43 -11.69 -13.70
CA ALA A 127 10.03 -12.08 -14.98
C ALA A 127 9.76 -11.06 -16.10
N LEU A 128 8.57 -10.46 -16.14
CA LEU A 128 8.23 -9.38 -17.08
C LEU A 128 9.00 -8.09 -16.77
N ASN A 129 9.30 -7.83 -15.51
CA ASN A 129 10.07 -6.68 -15.01
C ASN A 129 9.63 -5.34 -15.62
N GLN A 130 8.32 -5.11 -15.70
CA GLN A 130 7.77 -3.91 -16.31
C GLN A 130 7.80 -2.73 -15.35
N ASN A 131 8.28 -1.58 -15.83
CA ASN A 131 8.20 -0.32 -15.10
C ASN A 131 6.97 0.47 -15.57
N VAL A 132 5.92 0.51 -14.75
CA VAL A 132 4.64 1.11 -15.10
C VAL A 132 4.62 2.65 -15.07
N VAL A 133 5.71 3.29 -14.68
CA VAL A 133 5.81 4.75 -14.68
C VAL A 133 5.76 5.33 -16.10
N LYS A 134 6.17 4.55 -17.10
CA LYS A 134 6.33 4.99 -18.50
C LYS A 134 5.74 3.96 -19.47
N ILE A 135 4.95 4.43 -20.43
CA ILE A 135 4.27 3.56 -21.40
C ILE A 135 5.23 2.76 -22.28
N GLU A 136 6.39 3.31 -22.65
CA GLU A 136 7.38 2.61 -23.47
C GLU A 136 8.00 1.39 -22.78
N THR A 137 7.97 1.35 -21.45
CA THR A 137 8.51 0.24 -20.64
C THR A 137 7.42 -0.66 -20.04
N SER A 138 6.13 -0.40 -20.32
CA SER A 138 5.01 -1.15 -19.76
C SER A 138 3.88 -1.42 -20.73
N LYS A 139 3.73 -0.66 -21.81
CA LYS A 139 2.72 -0.81 -22.86
C LYS A 139 1.33 -1.23 -22.31
N VAL A 140 0.91 -2.44 -22.63
CA VAL A 140 -0.39 -3.01 -22.21
C VAL A 140 -0.57 -3.03 -20.69
N VAL A 141 0.50 -3.13 -19.94
CA VAL A 141 0.42 -3.19 -18.46
C VAL A 141 -0.11 -1.88 -17.88
N SER A 142 0.29 -0.72 -18.42
CA SER A 142 -0.28 0.58 -18.03
C SER A 142 -1.78 0.65 -18.34
N VAL A 143 -2.22 0.08 -19.47
CA VAL A 143 -3.65 0.02 -19.83
C VAL A 143 -4.42 -0.88 -18.86
N VAL A 144 -3.86 -2.04 -18.51
CA VAL A 144 -4.44 -2.94 -17.50
C VAL A 144 -4.53 -2.25 -16.15
N GLU A 145 -3.53 -1.48 -15.76
CA GLU A 145 -3.56 -0.74 -14.49
C GLU A 145 -4.70 0.27 -14.45
N LYS A 146 -4.92 1.03 -15.50
CA LYS A 146 -6.09 1.94 -15.59
C LYS A 146 -7.41 1.19 -15.46
N GLN A 147 -7.52 0.01 -16.07
CA GLN A 147 -8.70 -0.84 -15.96
C GLN A 147 -8.90 -1.33 -14.51
N VAL A 148 -7.85 -1.74 -13.82
CA VAL A 148 -7.91 -2.20 -12.43
C VAL A 148 -8.30 -1.06 -11.50
N LEU A 149 -7.71 0.12 -11.68
CA LEU A 149 -8.11 1.33 -10.95
C LEU A 149 -9.60 1.61 -11.13
N ALA A 150 -10.12 1.52 -12.36
CA ALA A 150 -11.54 1.71 -12.62
C ALA A 150 -12.43 0.66 -11.95
N LYS A 151 -12.00 -0.62 -11.89
CA LYS A 151 -12.76 -1.68 -11.20
C LYS A 151 -12.95 -1.38 -9.71
N ILE A 152 -11.89 -0.98 -9.03
CA ILE A 152 -11.95 -0.67 -7.59
C ILE A 152 -12.65 0.68 -7.35
N HIS A 153 -12.39 1.69 -8.19
CA HIS A 153 -13.11 2.96 -8.14
C HIS A 153 -14.63 2.76 -8.25
N ARG A 154 -15.08 1.84 -9.11
CA ARG A 154 -16.50 1.50 -9.26
C ARG A 154 -17.10 0.86 -8.00
N LEU A 155 -16.32 0.12 -7.21
CA LEU A 155 -16.79 -0.39 -5.92
C LEU A 155 -17.07 0.75 -4.94
N ILE A 156 -16.30 1.82 -5.00
CA ILE A 156 -16.40 2.99 -4.11
C ILE A 156 -17.53 3.91 -4.59
N TYR A 157 -17.43 4.44 -5.82
CA TYR A 157 -18.23 5.57 -6.29
C TYR A 157 -19.42 5.21 -7.18
N ARG A 158 -19.45 4.01 -7.76
CA ARG A 158 -20.57 3.46 -8.57
C ARG A 158 -21.02 4.35 -9.72
N GLU A 159 -20.09 5.04 -10.37
CA GLU A 159 -20.37 5.89 -11.52
C GLU A 159 -20.91 5.09 -12.73
N SER A 160 -21.40 5.79 -13.75
CA SER A 160 -21.97 5.18 -14.95
C SER A 160 -20.95 4.43 -15.82
N ASP A 161 -21.43 3.53 -16.68
CA ASP A 161 -20.57 2.83 -17.65
C ASP A 161 -19.90 3.80 -18.62
N SER A 162 -20.57 4.87 -19.02
CA SER A 162 -20.02 5.92 -19.88
C SER A 162 -18.84 6.62 -19.20
N PHE A 163 -18.96 6.95 -17.91
CA PHE A 163 -17.87 7.53 -17.11
C PHE A 163 -16.63 6.63 -17.13
N TYR A 164 -16.79 5.35 -16.81
CA TYR A 164 -15.63 4.44 -16.77
C TYR A 164 -15.04 4.20 -18.16
N ASN A 165 -15.85 4.08 -19.21
CA ASN A 165 -15.37 3.93 -20.58
C ASN A 165 -14.56 5.14 -21.06
N GLU A 166 -14.92 6.34 -20.64
CA GLU A 166 -14.19 7.57 -20.92
C GLU A 166 -12.85 7.59 -20.18
N HIS A 167 -12.86 7.45 -18.85
CA HIS A 167 -11.67 7.68 -18.02
C HIS A 167 -10.65 6.55 -18.09
N ILE A 168 -11.03 5.31 -18.41
CA ILE A 168 -10.07 4.23 -18.69
C ILE A 168 -9.23 4.57 -19.95
N LYS A 169 -9.83 5.19 -20.96
CA LYS A 169 -9.17 5.53 -22.23
C LYS A 169 -8.47 6.89 -22.20
N SER A 170 -8.88 7.79 -21.33
CA SER A 170 -8.37 9.15 -21.26
C SER A 170 -6.87 9.17 -20.92
N THR A 171 -6.13 10.06 -21.59
CA THR A 171 -4.73 10.39 -21.24
C THR A 171 -4.63 11.56 -20.26
N ASN A 172 -5.71 12.31 -20.11
CA ASN A 172 -5.76 13.55 -19.34
C ASN A 172 -6.37 13.38 -17.94
N THR A 173 -6.94 12.22 -17.65
CA THR A 173 -7.61 11.93 -16.39
C THR A 173 -7.13 10.64 -15.76
N THR A 174 -7.27 10.53 -14.44
CA THR A 174 -7.04 9.30 -13.72
C THR A 174 -8.03 9.15 -12.56
N LEU A 175 -8.41 7.93 -12.30
CA LEU A 175 -9.29 7.59 -11.17
C LEU A 175 -8.53 7.32 -9.87
N GLY A 176 -7.22 7.37 -9.92
CA GLY A 176 -6.32 7.10 -8.81
C GLY A 176 -4.95 6.64 -9.28
N CYS A 177 -4.14 6.16 -8.36
CA CYS A 177 -2.86 5.54 -8.68
C CYS A 177 -2.49 4.42 -7.70
N PHE A 178 -1.70 3.47 -8.16
CA PHE A 178 -1.01 2.52 -7.31
C PHE A 178 0.16 3.19 -6.58
N THR A 179 0.38 2.78 -5.35
CA THR A 179 1.52 3.15 -4.51
C THR A 179 2.11 1.89 -3.88
N GLU A 180 3.21 2.03 -3.16
CA GLU A 180 3.82 0.90 -2.46
C GLU A 180 3.02 0.51 -1.19
N ASN A 181 2.30 1.45 -0.58
CA ASN A 181 1.57 1.20 0.68
C ASN A 181 0.61 2.35 1.04
N GLY A 182 -0.25 2.12 2.05
CA GLY A 182 -1.20 3.12 2.55
C GLY A 182 -0.56 4.41 3.04
N THR A 183 0.69 4.39 3.52
CA THR A 183 1.40 5.61 3.90
C THR A 183 1.58 6.55 2.70
N LEU A 184 2.02 6.03 1.56
CA LEU A 184 2.17 6.82 0.34
C LEU A 184 0.81 7.17 -0.28
N SER A 185 -0.19 6.31 -0.13
CA SER A 185 -1.56 6.61 -0.55
C SER A 185 -2.14 7.79 0.23
N ASN A 186 -2.03 7.78 1.57
CA ASN A 186 -2.47 8.88 2.44
C ASN A 186 -1.66 10.17 2.17
N LEU A 187 -0.35 10.03 1.92
CA LEU A 187 0.49 11.17 1.51
C LEU A 187 -0.02 11.80 0.22
N ALA A 188 -0.32 10.98 -0.81
CA ALA A 188 -0.83 11.46 -2.09
C ALA A 188 -2.19 12.17 -1.94
N ALA A 189 -3.10 11.61 -1.14
CA ALA A 189 -4.40 12.22 -0.86
C ALA A 189 -4.25 13.60 -0.19
N LEU A 190 -3.41 13.70 0.85
CA LEU A 190 -3.16 14.97 1.55
C LEU A 190 -2.35 15.95 0.70
N TRP A 191 -1.50 15.48 -0.19
CA TRP A 191 -0.78 16.30 -1.16
C TRP A 191 -1.76 16.96 -2.14
N VAL A 192 -2.70 16.19 -2.69
CA VAL A 192 -3.78 16.70 -3.55
C VAL A 192 -4.66 17.69 -2.78
N ALA A 193 -5.10 17.35 -1.56
CA ALA A 193 -5.91 18.23 -0.72
C ALA A 193 -5.22 19.57 -0.45
N ARG A 194 -3.91 19.56 -0.11
CA ARG A 194 -3.09 20.75 0.07
C ARG A 194 -3.04 21.61 -1.19
N ASN A 195 -2.74 20.98 -2.33
CA ASN A 195 -2.55 21.66 -3.60
C ASN A 195 -3.86 22.26 -4.13
N THR A 196 -4.95 21.52 -4.01
CA THR A 196 -6.29 22.01 -4.37
C THR A 196 -6.69 23.20 -3.50
N ARG A 197 -6.43 23.12 -2.19
CA ARG A 197 -6.76 24.22 -1.25
C ARG A 197 -5.94 25.48 -1.51
N PHE A 198 -4.70 25.32 -1.96
CA PHE A 198 -3.76 26.41 -2.23
C PHE A 198 -3.35 26.43 -3.70
N SER A 199 -4.33 26.37 -4.58
CA SER A 199 -4.15 26.48 -6.03
C SER A 199 -3.67 27.88 -6.45
N ALA A 200 -3.26 28.03 -7.70
CA ALA A 200 -2.82 29.31 -8.25
C ALA A 200 -3.95 30.37 -8.22
N LYS A 201 -3.61 31.59 -7.90
CA LYS A 201 -4.50 32.77 -7.97
C LYS A 201 -3.74 34.11 -7.89
N ASN A 202 -4.17 35.12 -8.62
CA ASN A 202 -3.74 36.52 -8.45
C ASN A 202 -2.24 36.72 -8.19
N GLY A 203 -1.37 36.23 -9.07
CA GLY A 203 0.08 36.37 -8.94
C GLY A 203 0.76 35.39 -7.98
N PHE A 204 0.03 34.38 -7.51
CA PHE A 204 0.55 33.20 -6.82
C PHE A 204 0.38 31.97 -7.72
N ASP A 205 1.47 31.30 -8.08
CA ASP A 205 1.49 30.17 -9.03
C ASP A 205 1.11 28.82 -8.41
N GLY A 206 0.67 28.82 -7.16
CA GLY A 206 0.26 27.63 -6.43
C GLY A 206 1.32 27.09 -5.46
N VAL A 207 0.84 26.37 -4.44
CA VAL A 207 1.70 25.87 -3.34
C VAL A 207 2.79 24.92 -3.81
N GLU A 208 2.56 24.21 -4.89
CA GLU A 208 3.54 23.27 -5.44
C GLU A 208 4.78 23.97 -6.01
N LYS A 209 4.60 25.17 -6.57
CA LYS A 209 5.69 25.97 -7.12
C LYS A 209 6.33 26.89 -6.07
N GLU A 210 5.54 27.51 -5.21
CA GLU A 210 6.01 28.59 -4.34
C GLU A 210 6.05 28.23 -2.84
N GLY A 211 5.55 27.03 -2.49
CA GLY A 211 5.57 26.52 -1.12
C GLY A 211 4.53 27.13 -0.17
N LEU A 212 4.42 26.55 1.03
CA LEU A 212 3.37 26.91 2.01
C LEU A 212 3.47 28.35 2.53
N GLN A 213 4.67 28.90 2.68
CA GLN A 213 4.80 30.27 3.20
C GLN A 213 4.21 31.29 2.21
N ALA A 214 4.45 31.13 0.91
CA ALA A 214 3.85 31.95 -0.13
C ALA A 214 2.33 31.74 -0.20
N ALA A 215 1.88 30.49 -0.12
CA ALA A 215 0.47 30.14 -0.07
C ALA A 215 -0.25 30.82 1.11
N TYR A 216 0.32 30.81 2.30
CA TYR A 216 -0.27 31.47 3.47
C TYR A 216 -0.42 32.96 3.27
N ARG A 217 0.60 33.65 2.72
CA ARG A 217 0.50 35.09 2.36
C ARG A 217 -0.59 35.31 1.32
N ALA A 218 -0.61 34.52 0.23
CA ALA A 218 -1.56 34.72 -0.85
C ALA A 218 -3.03 34.49 -0.41
N TYR A 219 -3.25 33.55 0.51
CA TYR A 219 -4.58 33.20 1.01
C TYR A 219 -4.97 33.93 2.31
N GLY A 220 -4.07 34.72 2.88
CA GLY A 220 -4.30 35.42 4.16
C GLY A 220 -4.51 34.43 5.32
N ILE A 221 -3.74 33.35 5.35
CA ILE A 221 -3.81 32.26 6.32
C ILE A 221 -2.49 32.21 7.09
N GLU A 222 -2.55 31.82 8.35
CA GLU A 222 -1.37 31.70 9.22
C GLU A 222 -1.04 30.26 9.55
N ARG A 223 -2.01 29.34 9.36
CA ARG A 223 -1.88 27.92 9.71
C ARG A 223 -2.77 27.07 8.83
N SER A 224 -2.33 25.86 8.52
CA SER A 224 -3.18 24.81 7.93
C SER A 224 -3.17 23.57 8.82
N VAL A 225 -4.29 22.86 8.87
CA VAL A 225 -4.47 21.66 9.69
C VAL A 225 -5.19 20.56 8.89
N VAL A 226 -4.99 19.32 9.32
CA VAL A 226 -5.78 18.15 8.93
C VAL A 226 -6.43 17.59 10.19
N LEU A 227 -7.71 17.27 10.12
CA LEU A 227 -8.46 16.67 11.22
C LEU A 227 -8.54 15.16 11.04
N VAL A 228 -8.38 14.42 12.11
CA VAL A 228 -8.47 12.97 12.12
C VAL A 228 -8.82 12.48 13.52
N SER A 229 -9.47 11.32 13.63
CA SER A 229 -9.66 10.62 14.91
C SER A 229 -8.31 10.34 15.58
N LYS A 230 -8.27 10.36 16.91
CA LYS A 230 -7.07 9.93 17.66
C LYS A 230 -6.68 8.47 17.42
N ARG A 231 -7.52 7.69 16.75
CA ARG A 231 -7.22 6.35 16.22
C ARG A 231 -6.63 6.37 14.81
N GLY A 232 -6.36 7.55 14.24
CA GLY A 232 -5.73 7.69 12.93
C GLY A 232 -4.34 7.08 12.89
N HIS A 233 -4.04 6.43 11.78
CA HIS A 233 -2.73 5.79 11.58
C HIS A 233 -1.61 6.83 11.58
N TYR A 234 -0.45 6.51 12.15
CA TYR A 234 0.72 7.41 12.25
C TYR A 234 1.22 7.96 10.90
N SER A 235 0.87 7.30 9.78
CA SER A 235 1.19 7.78 8.42
C SER A 235 0.68 9.19 8.16
N LEU A 236 -0.44 9.59 8.76
CA LEU A 236 -1.02 10.92 8.62
C LEU A 236 -0.11 11.97 9.27
N ASN A 237 0.40 11.71 10.47
CA ASN A 237 1.39 12.58 11.12
C ASN A 237 2.67 12.70 10.29
N LYS A 238 3.15 11.58 9.73
CA LYS A 238 4.30 11.54 8.84
C LYS A 238 4.06 12.36 7.58
N SER A 239 2.88 12.23 6.97
CA SER A 239 2.47 13.02 5.81
C SER A 239 2.43 14.51 6.11
N GLY A 240 1.93 14.90 7.29
CA GLY A 240 1.95 16.30 7.74
C GLY A 240 3.36 16.88 7.81
N GLY A 241 4.33 16.10 8.28
CA GLY A 241 5.74 16.46 8.27
C GLY A 241 6.30 16.62 6.86
N LEU A 242 6.12 15.60 6.01
CA LEU A 242 6.64 15.57 4.63
C LEU A 242 6.07 16.69 3.75
N LEU A 243 4.79 17.01 3.91
CA LEU A 243 4.12 18.08 3.15
C LEU A 243 4.41 19.49 3.67
N GLY A 244 5.24 19.62 4.71
CA GLY A 244 5.57 20.91 5.32
C GLY A 244 4.44 21.52 6.15
N ILE A 245 3.32 20.84 6.33
CA ILE A 245 2.21 21.25 7.21
C ILE A 245 2.66 21.22 8.66
N GLY A 246 3.53 20.29 9.00
CA GLY A 246 4.00 19.98 10.34
C GLY A 246 3.09 18.96 11.04
N ASN A 247 3.69 17.96 11.68
CA ASN A 247 2.96 16.84 12.29
C ASN A 247 2.05 17.29 13.46
N ARG A 248 2.38 18.38 14.18
CA ARG A 248 1.51 18.97 15.22
C ARG A 248 0.24 19.61 14.65
N ASN A 249 0.15 19.78 13.35
CA ASN A 249 -1.02 20.31 12.66
C ASN A 249 -1.93 19.20 12.12
N ILE A 250 -1.58 17.93 12.36
CA ILE A 250 -2.52 16.83 12.29
C ILE A 250 -3.24 16.77 13.63
N VAL A 251 -4.46 17.30 13.65
CA VAL A 251 -5.22 17.53 14.86
C VAL A 251 -6.05 16.29 15.17
N ALA A 252 -5.71 15.62 16.26
CA ALA A 252 -6.46 14.46 16.74
C ALA A 252 -7.76 14.89 17.40
N VAL A 253 -8.87 14.32 16.95
CA VAL A 253 -10.22 14.48 17.52
C VAL A 253 -10.51 13.27 18.42
N ASP A 254 -11.17 13.49 19.54
CA ASP A 254 -11.57 12.42 20.46
C ASP A 254 -12.50 11.41 19.79
N VAL A 255 -12.60 10.23 20.40
CA VAL A 255 -13.47 9.14 19.93
C VAL A 255 -14.58 8.87 20.92
N ASP A 256 -15.68 8.31 20.40
CA ASP A 256 -16.78 7.77 21.19
C ASP A 256 -16.40 6.44 21.89
N GLU A 257 -17.34 5.87 22.66
CA GLU A 257 -17.19 4.59 23.37
C GLU A 257 -16.94 3.40 22.42
N LYS A 258 -17.29 3.55 21.13
CA LYS A 258 -17.04 2.55 20.07
C LYS A 258 -15.73 2.79 19.32
N ASN A 259 -14.86 3.66 19.85
CA ASN A 259 -13.60 4.05 19.20
C ASN A 259 -13.75 4.68 17.80
N ARG A 260 -14.89 5.30 17.50
CA ARG A 260 -15.12 6.07 16.28
C ARG A 260 -14.94 7.56 16.58
N ILE A 261 -14.63 8.36 15.60
CA ILE A 261 -14.53 9.82 15.78
C ILE A 261 -15.81 10.37 16.43
N ASP A 262 -15.66 11.11 17.53
CA ASP A 262 -16.78 11.78 18.21
C ASP A 262 -17.21 13.02 17.42
N LEU A 263 -18.45 12.99 16.91
CA LEU A 263 -18.97 14.06 16.06
C LEU A 263 -19.10 15.38 16.82
N THR A 264 -19.48 15.35 18.11
CA THR A 264 -19.60 16.54 18.95
C THR A 264 -18.24 17.18 19.18
N ALA A 265 -17.22 16.37 19.47
CA ALA A 265 -15.85 16.83 19.60
C ALA A 265 -15.30 17.39 18.28
N LEU A 266 -15.65 16.77 17.14
CA LEU A 266 -15.27 17.23 15.81
C LEU A 266 -15.88 18.62 15.50
N GLU A 267 -17.17 18.78 15.65
CA GLU A 267 -17.87 20.05 15.42
C GLU A 267 -17.30 21.17 16.31
N LYS A 268 -17.08 20.88 17.59
CA LYS A 268 -16.43 21.80 18.53
C LYS A 268 -15.04 22.18 18.07
N THR A 269 -14.26 21.23 17.56
CA THR A 269 -12.92 21.47 17.04
C THR A 269 -12.95 22.37 15.80
N ILE A 270 -13.83 22.09 14.84
CA ILE A 270 -14.01 22.91 13.63
C ILE A 270 -14.43 24.35 14.03
N HIS A 271 -15.39 24.47 14.94
CA HIS A 271 -15.84 25.76 15.42
C HIS A 271 -14.71 26.58 16.09
N THR A 272 -13.93 25.94 16.95
CA THR A 272 -12.79 26.56 17.63
C THR A 272 -11.73 27.03 16.62
N LEU A 273 -11.42 26.22 15.61
CA LEU A 273 -10.47 26.58 14.56
C LEU A 273 -10.95 27.76 13.71
N LYS A 274 -12.25 27.80 13.38
CA LYS A 274 -12.86 28.90 12.62
C LYS A 274 -12.90 30.24 13.42
N LYS A 275 -13.09 30.17 14.73
CA LYS A 275 -13.13 31.35 15.63
C LYS A 275 -11.75 31.75 16.14
N SER A 276 -10.71 30.99 15.88
CA SER A 276 -9.36 31.29 16.31
C SER A 276 -8.91 32.62 15.72
N PRO A 277 -8.28 33.53 16.53
CA PRO A 277 -7.65 34.74 16.00
C PRO A 277 -6.60 34.40 14.94
N LYS A 278 -5.97 33.24 15.03
CA LYS A 278 -5.04 32.71 14.04
C LYS A 278 -5.81 32.10 12.87
N LYS A 279 -5.80 32.78 11.72
CA LYS A 279 -6.51 32.36 10.52
C LYS A 279 -6.03 30.99 10.06
N THR A 280 -6.85 29.94 10.26
CA THR A 280 -6.53 28.55 10.02
C THR A 280 -7.31 27.98 8.85
N ALA A 281 -6.61 27.32 7.90
CA ALA A 281 -7.24 26.51 6.86
C ALA A 281 -7.32 25.05 7.30
N ILE A 282 -8.48 24.45 7.24
CA ILE A 282 -8.66 23.01 7.38
C ILE A 282 -8.49 22.42 5.96
N LEU A 283 -7.43 21.65 5.75
CA LEU A 283 -7.08 21.08 4.45
C LEU A 283 -7.92 19.83 4.13
N ALA A 284 -8.03 18.97 5.14
CA ALA A 284 -8.78 17.72 5.02
C ALA A 284 -9.35 17.29 6.37
N LEU A 285 -10.44 16.55 6.33
CA LEU A 285 -10.94 15.69 7.39
C LEU A 285 -10.75 14.23 6.94
N VAL A 286 -10.11 13.43 7.79
CA VAL A 286 -9.84 12.02 7.50
C VAL A 286 -10.78 11.15 8.33
N GLY A 287 -11.68 10.44 7.65
CA GLY A 287 -12.47 9.35 8.23
C GLY A 287 -11.70 8.03 8.11
N ILE A 288 -11.81 7.17 9.10
CA ILE A 288 -11.13 5.88 9.11
C ILE A 288 -12.15 4.76 8.86
N ALA A 289 -11.88 3.93 7.87
CA ALA A 289 -12.66 2.73 7.59
C ALA A 289 -11.87 1.48 7.99
N GLY A 290 -11.90 1.17 9.27
CA GLY A 290 -11.15 0.09 9.89
C GLY A 290 -9.84 0.55 10.52
N THR A 291 -9.92 1.03 11.77
CA THR A 291 -8.74 1.45 12.55
C THR A 291 -7.79 0.29 12.81
N THR A 292 -6.50 0.57 12.88
CA THR A 292 -5.46 -0.46 13.10
C THR A 292 -5.65 -1.21 14.42
N GLU A 293 -6.06 -0.49 15.47
CA GLU A 293 -6.10 -1.05 16.83
C GLU A 293 -7.44 -1.74 17.16
N THR A 294 -8.55 -1.25 16.62
CA THR A 294 -9.89 -1.67 17.05
C THR A 294 -10.79 -2.14 15.91
N GLY A 295 -10.36 -1.98 14.64
CA GLY A 295 -11.18 -2.28 13.48
C GLY A 295 -12.41 -1.36 13.31
N SER A 296 -12.54 -0.32 14.14
CA SER A 296 -13.70 0.58 14.12
C SER A 296 -13.79 1.36 12.82
N VAL A 297 -15.01 1.66 12.38
CA VAL A 297 -15.30 2.48 11.21
C VAL A 297 -15.98 3.77 11.67
N ASP A 298 -15.44 4.90 11.28
CA ASP A 298 -16.01 6.22 11.58
C ASP A 298 -17.38 6.40 10.89
N PRO A 299 -18.24 7.29 11.38
CA PRO A 299 -19.57 7.56 10.80
C PRO A 299 -19.44 8.35 9.49
N LEU A 300 -19.02 7.68 8.40
CA LEU A 300 -18.59 8.28 7.13
C LEU A 300 -19.66 9.19 6.50
N LEU A 301 -20.94 8.82 6.58
CA LEU A 301 -22.05 9.67 6.11
C LEU A 301 -22.02 11.05 6.78
N ASN A 302 -21.97 11.07 8.11
CA ASN A 302 -21.94 12.33 8.87
C ASN A 302 -20.67 13.13 8.58
N LEU A 303 -19.53 12.46 8.43
CA LEU A 303 -18.26 13.13 8.07
C LEU A 303 -18.34 13.76 6.68
N GLY A 304 -18.97 13.07 5.72
CA GLY A 304 -19.20 13.60 4.37
C GLY A 304 -20.06 14.88 4.40
N ASP A 305 -21.16 14.89 5.14
CA ASP A 305 -22.02 16.06 5.32
C ASP A 305 -21.26 17.23 5.94
N ILE A 306 -20.53 16.97 7.03
CA ILE A 306 -19.69 17.98 7.70
C ILE A 306 -18.64 18.57 6.73
N CYS A 307 -18.01 17.72 5.92
CA CYS A 307 -17.02 18.16 4.93
C CYS A 307 -17.66 19.05 3.84
N ALA A 308 -18.80 18.65 3.31
CA ALA A 308 -19.54 19.39 2.30
C ALA A 308 -19.95 20.79 2.81
N GLU A 309 -20.57 20.85 3.99
CA GLU A 309 -20.98 22.12 4.64
C GLU A 309 -19.80 23.07 4.89
N ASN A 310 -18.65 22.51 5.24
CA ASN A 310 -17.47 23.28 5.61
C ASN A 310 -16.47 23.50 4.47
N ARG A 311 -16.70 22.91 3.28
CA ARG A 311 -15.80 22.92 2.12
C ARG A 311 -14.40 22.39 2.47
N ILE A 312 -14.38 21.26 3.15
CA ILE A 312 -13.17 20.54 3.58
C ILE A 312 -13.01 19.31 2.70
N HIS A 313 -11.80 19.02 2.23
CA HIS A 313 -11.52 17.78 1.49
C HIS A 313 -11.79 16.58 2.40
N PHE A 314 -12.68 15.70 1.98
CA PHE A 314 -13.00 14.47 2.71
C PHE A 314 -12.13 13.34 2.20
N HIS A 315 -11.22 12.87 3.05
CA HIS A 315 -10.40 11.69 2.77
C HIS A 315 -10.85 10.52 3.64
N VAL A 316 -10.96 9.33 3.05
CA VAL A 316 -11.21 8.10 3.82
C VAL A 316 -9.98 7.19 3.76
N ASP A 317 -9.35 7.00 4.92
CA ASP A 317 -8.34 5.96 5.08
C ASP A 317 -9.04 4.60 5.28
N ALA A 318 -9.25 3.92 4.16
CA ALA A 318 -9.80 2.57 4.07
C ALA A 318 -8.72 1.55 3.73
N ALA A 319 -7.46 1.82 4.12
CA ALA A 319 -6.32 0.98 3.81
C ALA A 319 -6.57 -0.49 4.19
N TRP A 320 -7.23 -0.72 5.34
CA TRP A 320 -7.64 -2.06 5.75
C TRP A 320 -9.06 -2.40 5.28
N GLY A 321 -10.03 -1.58 5.57
CA GLY A 321 -11.45 -1.91 5.44
C GLY A 321 -12.02 -1.76 4.02
N GLY A 322 -11.32 -1.14 3.07
CA GLY A 322 -11.86 -0.87 1.73
C GLY A 322 -12.46 -2.08 1.01
N PRO A 323 -11.80 -3.24 0.99
CA PRO A 323 -12.35 -4.44 0.36
C PRO A 323 -13.63 -4.97 0.99
N THR A 324 -14.04 -4.51 2.18
CA THR A 324 -15.35 -4.84 2.80
C THR A 324 -16.52 -4.41 1.91
N LEU A 325 -16.32 -3.50 0.96
CA LEU A 325 -17.31 -3.18 -0.08
C LEU A 325 -17.73 -4.38 -0.93
N MET A 326 -16.95 -5.47 -0.95
CA MET A 326 -17.30 -6.72 -1.65
C MET A 326 -18.16 -7.66 -0.79
N SER A 327 -18.27 -7.43 0.51
CA SER A 327 -19.14 -8.20 1.40
C SER A 327 -20.59 -7.76 1.24
N GLU A 328 -21.48 -8.67 0.90
CA GLU A 328 -22.91 -8.38 0.91
C GLU A 328 -23.45 -8.13 2.33
N LYS A 329 -22.84 -8.79 3.32
CA LYS A 329 -23.24 -8.74 4.73
C LYS A 329 -22.74 -7.49 5.45
N TYR A 330 -21.51 -7.06 5.19
CA TYR A 330 -20.83 -6.02 5.97
C TYR A 330 -20.54 -4.73 5.20
N ARG A 331 -20.83 -4.66 3.89
CA ARG A 331 -20.58 -3.45 3.09
C ARG A 331 -21.23 -2.18 3.65
N HIS A 332 -22.38 -2.34 4.34
CA HIS A 332 -23.10 -1.23 4.95
C HIS A 332 -22.30 -0.49 6.03
N LEU A 333 -21.26 -1.13 6.58
CA LEU A 333 -20.34 -0.47 7.54
C LEU A 333 -19.57 0.68 6.89
N LEU A 334 -19.46 0.70 5.55
CA LEU A 334 -18.78 1.73 4.79
C LEU A 334 -19.74 2.71 4.10
N ASP A 335 -21.02 2.76 4.52
CA ASP A 335 -21.98 3.70 3.95
C ASP A 335 -21.47 5.15 4.13
N GLY A 336 -21.46 5.90 3.04
CA GLY A 336 -20.91 7.25 2.97
C GLY A 336 -19.46 7.33 2.44
N ILE A 337 -18.79 6.19 2.16
CA ILE A 337 -17.45 6.21 1.56
C ILE A 337 -17.45 6.86 0.17
N ASP A 338 -18.55 6.80 -0.56
CA ASP A 338 -18.77 7.42 -1.87
C ASP A 338 -18.89 8.95 -1.82
N LEU A 339 -19.04 9.52 -0.63
CA LEU A 339 -18.99 10.97 -0.41
C LEU A 339 -17.53 11.49 -0.38
N ALA A 340 -16.56 10.62 -0.18
CA ALA A 340 -15.16 11.02 -0.06
C ALA A 340 -14.59 11.57 -1.37
N ASP A 341 -13.81 12.65 -1.27
CA ASP A 341 -13.02 13.18 -2.39
C ASP A 341 -11.85 12.26 -2.73
N SER A 342 -11.32 11.53 -1.73
CA SER A 342 -10.27 10.53 -1.92
C SER A 342 -10.37 9.36 -0.94
N VAL A 343 -9.93 8.18 -1.38
CA VAL A 343 -9.97 6.93 -0.60
C VAL A 343 -8.65 6.18 -0.75
N THR A 344 -8.04 5.79 0.37
CA THR A 344 -6.87 4.89 0.40
C THR A 344 -7.33 3.45 0.60
N ILE A 345 -6.74 2.51 -0.17
CA ILE A 345 -6.94 1.05 0.00
C ILE A 345 -5.61 0.33 -0.16
N ASP A 346 -5.27 -0.62 0.73
CA ASP A 346 -4.08 -1.45 0.60
C ASP A 346 -4.40 -2.82 -0.01
N GLY A 347 -3.68 -3.15 -1.08
CA GLY A 347 -3.80 -4.45 -1.74
C GLY A 347 -3.22 -5.59 -0.89
N HIS A 348 -2.16 -5.30 -0.14
CA HIS A 348 -1.47 -6.29 0.71
C HIS A 348 -2.16 -6.55 2.07
N LYS A 349 -3.37 -5.99 2.28
CA LYS A 349 -4.22 -6.26 3.46
C LYS A 349 -5.36 -7.20 3.04
N GLN A 350 -6.60 -6.75 2.99
CA GLN A 350 -7.76 -7.60 2.71
C GLN A 350 -7.92 -8.04 1.23
N PHE A 351 -7.09 -7.57 0.31
CA PHE A 351 -6.97 -8.19 -1.02
C PHE A 351 -5.99 -9.36 -1.04
N TYR A 352 -5.33 -9.67 0.07
CA TYR A 352 -4.39 -10.79 0.23
C TYR A 352 -3.24 -10.79 -0.79
N MET A 353 -2.85 -9.61 -1.28
CA MET A 353 -1.71 -9.49 -2.19
C MET A 353 -0.38 -9.60 -1.44
N PRO A 354 0.69 -10.05 -2.11
CA PRO A 354 2.05 -9.93 -1.57
C PRO A 354 2.40 -8.47 -1.25
N MET A 355 3.19 -8.24 -0.20
CA MET A 355 3.73 -6.91 0.10
C MET A 355 4.71 -6.46 -1.00
N SER A 356 4.76 -5.19 -1.36
CA SER A 356 3.94 -4.11 -0.89
C SER A 356 3.00 -3.63 -2.00
N CYS A 357 1.78 -3.25 -1.65
CA CYS A 357 0.80 -2.73 -2.62
C CYS A 357 -0.20 -1.82 -1.89
N GLY A 358 -0.27 -0.57 -2.29
CA GLY A 358 -1.27 0.41 -1.87
C GLY A 358 -1.91 1.07 -3.08
N MET A 359 -3.02 1.74 -2.87
CA MET A 359 -3.76 2.47 -3.90
C MET A 359 -4.46 3.67 -3.28
N VAL A 360 -4.54 4.76 -4.03
CA VAL A 360 -5.39 5.91 -3.69
C VAL A 360 -6.32 6.19 -4.85
N TYR A 361 -7.59 6.47 -4.54
CA TYR A 361 -8.66 6.75 -5.47
C TYR A 361 -9.18 8.17 -5.26
N PHE A 362 -9.64 8.82 -6.34
CA PHE A 362 -10.19 10.17 -6.30
C PHE A 362 -11.52 10.22 -7.03
N LYS A 363 -12.52 10.87 -6.40
CA LYS A 363 -13.85 11.05 -6.95
C LYS A 363 -13.84 11.87 -8.25
N ASP A 364 -13.09 12.98 -8.25
CA ASP A 364 -12.91 13.84 -9.40
C ASP A 364 -11.70 13.36 -10.24
N PRO A 365 -11.91 12.90 -11.51
CA PRO A 365 -10.86 12.37 -12.37
C PRO A 365 -9.76 13.36 -12.76
N VAL A 366 -9.97 14.67 -12.57
CA VAL A 366 -9.00 15.72 -12.91
C VAL A 366 -8.29 16.30 -11.70
N ILE A 367 -8.68 15.93 -10.47
CA ILE A 367 -8.13 16.54 -9.25
C ILE A 367 -6.61 16.33 -9.12
N MET A 368 -6.10 15.24 -9.66
CA MET A 368 -4.66 14.94 -9.64
C MET A 368 -3.85 15.81 -10.61
N ASP A 369 -4.47 16.69 -11.41
CA ASP A 369 -3.75 17.69 -12.19
C ASP A 369 -3.04 18.69 -11.28
N SER A 370 -3.50 18.84 -10.04
CA SER A 370 -2.84 19.63 -9.00
C SER A 370 -1.46 19.12 -8.56
N VAL A 371 -1.10 17.88 -8.96
CA VAL A 371 0.14 17.19 -8.57
C VAL A 371 0.86 16.56 -9.77
N THR A 372 0.65 17.10 -10.98
CA THR A 372 1.27 16.56 -12.21
C THR A 372 2.71 17.00 -12.39
N TYR A 373 3.57 16.05 -12.78
CA TYR A 373 4.95 16.31 -13.16
C TYR A 373 5.24 15.76 -14.55
N HIS A 374 5.81 16.61 -15.39
CA HIS A 374 6.21 16.28 -16.75
C HIS A 374 7.72 16.41 -16.93
N SER A 375 8.30 15.62 -17.82
CA SER A 375 9.70 15.73 -18.23
C SER A 375 9.85 15.47 -19.74
N ASN A 376 10.96 15.92 -20.30
CA ASN A 376 11.21 15.80 -21.74
C ASN A 376 11.42 14.35 -22.22
N TYR A 377 11.81 13.42 -21.33
CA TYR A 377 12.17 12.04 -21.66
C TYR A 377 11.24 10.99 -21.07
N VAL A 378 10.48 11.36 -20.05
CA VAL A 378 9.47 10.52 -19.38
C VAL A 378 8.31 11.41 -18.95
N ASN A 379 7.13 10.86 -18.74
CA ASN A 379 5.95 11.62 -18.28
C ASN A 379 5.62 12.80 -19.25
N ARG A 380 5.53 12.51 -20.53
CA ARG A 380 5.21 13.52 -21.54
C ARG A 380 3.76 13.97 -21.45
N PRO A 381 3.45 15.25 -21.74
CA PRO A 381 2.06 15.69 -21.89
C PRO A 381 1.31 14.80 -22.90
N THR A 382 0.04 14.51 -22.66
CA THR A 382 -0.81 13.66 -23.51
C THR A 382 -0.41 12.17 -23.59
N SER A 383 0.57 11.73 -22.81
CA SER A 383 0.93 10.32 -22.68
C SER A 383 0.09 9.63 -21.63
N VAL A 384 -0.10 8.31 -21.77
CA VAL A 384 -0.67 7.44 -20.73
C VAL A 384 0.36 7.04 -19.65
N ASP A 385 1.45 7.79 -19.52
CA ASP A 385 2.47 7.57 -18.50
C ASP A 385 1.88 7.72 -17.10
N LEU A 386 1.84 6.63 -16.33
CA LEU A 386 1.22 6.62 -14.99
C LEU A 386 2.04 7.37 -13.95
N GLY A 387 3.32 7.60 -14.23
CA GLY A 387 4.20 8.41 -13.38
C GLY A 387 3.86 9.90 -13.35
N ILE A 388 3.05 10.40 -14.29
CA ILE A 388 2.65 11.82 -14.35
C ILE A 388 1.93 12.26 -13.06
N ARG A 389 1.10 11.38 -12.48
CA ARG A 389 0.21 11.66 -11.35
C ARG A 389 0.44 10.68 -10.19
N SER A 390 1.68 10.30 -9.94
CA SER A 390 2.03 9.36 -8.87
C SER A 390 3.08 9.96 -7.95
N PRO A 391 3.00 9.77 -6.62
CA PRO A 391 4.07 10.14 -5.71
C PRO A 391 5.32 9.27 -5.89
N SER A 392 5.17 8.11 -6.53
CA SER A 392 6.24 7.14 -6.77
C SER A 392 6.84 7.32 -8.14
N GLY A 393 8.15 7.08 -8.25
CA GLY A 393 8.86 6.92 -9.52
C GLY A 393 8.66 5.51 -10.09
N SER A 394 9.79 4.84 -10.38
CA SER A 394 9.76 3.46 -10.90
C SER A 394 9.10 2.50 -9.91
N ARG A 395 8.15 1.70 -10.40
CA ARG A 395 7.47 0.68 -9.62
C ARG A 395 7.04 -0.50 -10.49
N GLU A 396 6.86 -1.64 -9.85
CA GLU A 396 6.43 -2.87 -10.51
C GLU A 396 4.94 -2.90 -10.83
N ALA A 397 4.56 -3.84 -11.67
CA ALA A 397 3.21 -4.03 -12.19
C ALA A 397 2.27 -4.82 -11.23
N ASN A 398 2.10 -4.37 -9.99
CA ASN A 398 1.20 -5.00 -9.01
C ASN A 398 -0.26 -5.04 -9.48
N SER A 399 -0.65 -4.16 -10.40
CA SER A 399 -1.96 -4.18 -11.04
C SER A 399 -2.27 -5.49 -11.77
N LEU A 400 -1.26 -6.17 -12.34
CA LEU A 400 -1.44 -7.49 -12.96
C LEU A 400 -1.82 -8.57 -11.93
N ILE A 401 -1.24 -8.52 -10.74
CA ILE A 401 -1.55 -9.45 -9.65
C ILE A 401 -2.98 -9.22 -9.19
N LEU A 402 -3.36 -7.96 -8.93
CA LEU A 402 -4.72 -7.63 -8.48
C LEU A 402 -5.77 -7.98 -9.53
N ASP A 403 -5.54 -7.65 -10.81
CA ASP A 403 -6.48 -8.00 -11.90
C ASP A 403 -6.70 -9.52 -11.99
N SER A 404 -5.62 -10.28 -11.92
CA SER A 404 -5.67 -11.74 -11.96
C SER A 404 -6.39 -12.31 -10.73
N ALA A 405 -6.11 -11.80 -9.54
CA ALA A 405 -6.76 -12.22 -8.32
C ALA A 405 -8.27 -11.92 -8.34
N LEU A 406 -8.66 -10.75 -8.82
CA LEU A 406 -10.08 -10.39 -9.02
C LEU A 406 -10.78 -11.34 -10.00
N LYS A 407 -10.09 -11.79 -11.05
CA LYS A 407 -10.63 -12.78 -12.01
C LYS A 407 -10.72 -14.19 -11.42
N ILE A 408 -9.77 -14.59 -10.57
CA ILE A 408 -9.73 -15.93 -9.96
C ILE A 408 -10.76 -16.06 -8.85
N MET A 409 -10.87 -15.06 -7.99
CA MET A 409 -11.70 -15.12 -6.78
C MET A 409 -13.07 -14.49 -6.96
N GLY A 410 -13.17 -13.47 -7.80
CA GLY A 410 -14.37 -12.64 -7.94
C GLY A 410 -14.72 -11.85 -6.68
N SER A 411 -15.69 -10.95 -6.76
CA SER A 411 -16.17 -10.17 -5.61
C SER A 411 -16.76 -11.06 -4.52
N ARG A 412 -17.47 -12.13 -4.90
CA ARG A 412 -18.07 -13.07 -3.94
C ARG A 412 -17.01 -13.83 -3.15
N GLY A 413 -15.91 -14.27 -3.79
CA GLY A 413 -14.79 -14.94 -3.08
C GLY A 413 -14.15 -14.04 -2.04
N TYR A 414 -13.85 -12.79 -2.39
CA TYR A 414 -13.36 -11.80 -1.44
C TYR A 414 -14.37 -11.51 -0.33
N GLY A 415 -15.66 -11.34 -0.66
CA GLY A 415 -16.72 -11.14 0.33
C GLY A 415 -16.77 -12.25 1.36
N LEU A 416 -16.69 -13.51 0.94
CA LEU A 416 -16.68 -14.67 1.85
C LEU A 416 -15.47 -14.67 2.79
N LEU A 417 -14.28 -14.32 2.31
CA LEU A 417 -13.08 -14.21 3.16
C LEU A 417 -13.22 -13.11 4.21
N ILE A 418 -13.76 -11.97 3.81
CA ILE A 418 -13.99 -10.82 4.69
C ILE A 418 -15.03 -11.17 5.75
N ASP A 419 -16.16 -11.76 5.33
CA ASP A 419 -17.22 -12.20 6.24
C ASP A 419 -16.69 -13.18 7.28
N HIS A 420 -15.92 -14.18 6.84
CA HIS A 420 -15.29 -15.15 7.72
C HIS A 420 -14.33 -14.49 8.72
N GLY A 421 -13.50 -13.54 8.27
CA GLY A 421 -12.57 -12.81 9.13
C GLY A 421 -13.31 -12.02 10.23
N ILE A 422 -14.35 -11.27 9.86
CA ILE A 422 -15.15 -10.48 10.80
C ILE A 422 -15.89 -11.40 11.79
N GLU A 423 -16.47 -12.51 11.33
CA GLU A 423 -17.17 -13.47 12.19
C GLU A 423 -16.23 -14.20 13.14
N THR A 424 -15.02 -14.53 12.68
CA THR A 424 -14.00 -15.15 13.53
C THR A 424 -13.57 -14.20 14.64
N ALA A 425 -13.30 -12.92 14.31
CA ALA A 425 -12.94 -11.92 15.31
C ALA A 425 -14.08 -11.72 16.35
N ARG A 426 -15.32 -11.71 15.89
CA ARG A 426 -16.50 -11.58 16.78
C ARG A 426 -16.64 -12.78 17.72
N LYS A 427 -16.52 -14.01 17.21
CA LYS A 427 -16.52 -15.21 18.04
C LYS A 427 -15.39 -15.23 19.06
N PHE A 428 -14.20 -14.77 18.64
CA PHE A 428 -13.05 -14.67 19.54
C PHE A 428 -13.31 -13.67 20.68
N ALA A 429 -13.89 -12.51 20.39
CA ALA A 429 -14.29 -11.54 21.41
C ALA A 429 -15.31 -12.14 22.39
N GLU A 430 -16.36 -12.82 21.90
CA GLU A 430 -17.37 -13.50 22.71
C GLU A 430 -16.77 -14.57 23.66
N GLU A 431 -15.71 -15.27 23.21
CA GLU A 431 -15.02 -16.24 24.06
C GLU A 431 -14.12 -15.56 25.11
N ILE A 432 -13.51 -14.43 24.80
CA ILE A 432 -12.75 -13.63 25.78
C ILE A 432 -13.67 -13.08 26.86
N GLU A 433 -14.85 -12.53 26.49
CA GLU A 433 -15.82 -11.96 27.42
C GLU A 433 -16.38 -12.97 28.45
N LYS A 434 -16.36 -14.27 28.13
CA LYS A 434 -16.76 -15.35 29.05
C LYS A 434 -15.72 -15.68 30.13
N ARG A 435 -14.51 -15.16 29.95
CA ARG A 435 -13.36 -15.50 30.80
C ARG A 435 -13.17 -14.45 31.89
N PRO A 436 -13.18 -14.85 33.18
CA PRO A 436 -13.03 -13.91 34.30
C PRO A 436 -11.61 -13.38 34.49
N ASP A 437 -10.63 -13.90 33.75
CA ASP A 437 -9.22 -13.57 33.83
C ASP A 437 -8.77 -12.56 32.75
N PHE A 438 -9.72 -12.04 31.95
CA PHE A 438 -9.51 -10.98 30.95
C PHE A 438 -10.34 -9.73 31.27
#